data_5fee76f93cfec80c47f6e58696b9b72f
#
_entry.id   5fee76f93cfec80c47f6e58696b9b72f
#
_cell.length_a   1.000
_cell.length_b   1.000
_cell.length_c   1.000
_cell.angle_alpha   90.00
_cell.angle_beta   90.00
_cell.angle_gamma   90.00
#
_symmetry.space_group_name_H-M   'P 1'
#
loop_
_entity.id
_entity.type
_entity.pdbx_description
1 polymer ?
#
loop_
_entity_poly.entity_id
_entity_poly.type
_entity_poly.pdbx_seq_one_letter_code
_entity_poly.pdbx_strand_id
1 'polypeptide(L)'
;ILRCLVGSEMCIRDREKMGIRKGTLVSMNPFNGRTKLEFIVPARGLFGYRNEFLTDTKGEGIMSSVFYGYEPFKGDIPKRATGSLIAFETGTAVTYGLYNAQERGTLFIGAGVEVYEGMIVGQSPKDEDIVVNVCKKKHMTNTRASGSDDALRLIPPKVMSLEQAIEFITDDELIEVTPKSIRMRKRILDKSERMKAWSKNRG
;
A
#
# COMPACT_ATOMS: atom_id res chain seq x y z
N ILE A 1 -21.63 1.24 -9.53
CA ILE A 1 -21.03 1.01 -10.85
C ILE A 1 -20.73 2.34 -11.48
N LEU A 2 -19.58 2.44 -12.12
CA LEU A 2 -19.01 3.71 -12.55
C LEU A 2 -18.65 3.67 -14.03
N ARG A 3 -18.86 4.77 -14.75
CA ARG A 3 -18.33 5.03 -16.08
C ARG A 3 -17.02 5.80 -15.99
N CYS A 4 -16.00 5.37 -16.72
CA CYS A 4 -14.69 6.00 -16.75
C CYS A 4 -14.34 6.45 -18.17
N LEU A 5 -13.73 7.62 -18.29
CA LEU A 5 -13.20 8.21 -19.53
C LEU A 5 -11.67 8.19 -19.50
N VAL A 6 -11.04 7.65 -20.52
CA VAL A 6 -9.58 7.53 -20.64
C VAL A 6 -9.12 8.03 -22.00
N GLY A 7 -7.96 8.66 -22.07
CA GLY A 7 -7.35 9.14 -23.32
C GLY A 7 -6.10 8.38 -23.74
N SER A 8 -5.96 8.20 -25.07
CA SER A 8 -4.81 7.76 -25.87
C SER A 8 -4.22 6.35 -25.64
N GLU A 9 -3.07 6.05 -26.19
CA GLU A 9 -2.41 4.76 -26.46
C GLU A 9 -2.32 3.72 -25.32
N MET A 10 -2.78 4.04 -24.12
CA MET A 10 -2.68 3.15 -22.93
C MET A 10 -3.92 2.27 -22.70
N CYS A 11 -4.86 2.23 -23.65
CA CYS A 11 -6.15 1.54 -23.51
C CYS A 11 -6.06 0.03 -23.19
N ILE A 12 -5.00 -0.65 -23.60
CA ILE A 12 -4.82 -2.08 -23.32
C ILE A 12 -4.54 -2.31 -21.85
N ARG A 13 -3.60 -1.56 -21.29
CA ARG A 13 -3.21 -1.65 -19.87
C ARG A 13 -4.37 -1.28 -18.94
N ASP A 14 -5.09 -0.22 -19.27
CA ASP A 14 -6.27 0.20 -18.49
C ASP A 14 -7.37 -0.86 -18.52
N ARG A 15 -7.57 -1.52 -19.65
CA ARG A 15 -8.54 -2.61 -19.78
C ARG A 15 -8.13 -3.82 -18.93
N GLU A 16 -6.86 -4.20 -18.91
CA GLU A 16 -6.34 -5.27 -18.08
C GLU A 16 -6.52 -4.96 -16.58
N LYS A 17 -6.11 -3.76 -16.16
CA LYS A 17 -6.25 -3.31 -14.77
C LYS A 17 -7.70 -3.25 -14.32
N MET A 18 -8.60 -2.74 -15.16
CA MET A 18 -10.03 -2.75 -14.88
C MET A 18 -10.61 -4.16 -14.83
N GLY A 19 -10.13 -5.07 -15.69
CA GLY A 19 -10.52 -6.48 -15.67
C GLY A 19 -10.17 -7.16 -14.34
N ILE A 20 -8.96 -6.96 -13.82
CA ILE A 20 -8.53 -7.44 -12.50
C ILE A 20 -9.45 -6.91 -11.40
N ARG A 21 -9.90 -5.66 -11.50
CA ARG A 21 -10.82 -4.97 -10.58
C ARG A 21 -12.31 -5.33 -10.82
N LYS A 22 -12.57 -6.39 -11.60
CA LYS A 22 -13.92 -6.87 -11.98
C LYS A 22 -14.72 -5.86 -12.78
N GLY A 23 -14.08 -4.98 -13.50
CA GLY A 23 -14.69 -4.07 -14.47
C GLY A 23 -15.00 -4.77 -15.79
N THR A 24 -16.14 -4.47 -16.33
CA THR A 24 -16.58 -4.94 -17.66
C THR A 24 -16.57 -3.77 -18.63
N LEU A 25 -15.85 -3.88 -19.74
CA LEU A 25 -15.85 -2.85 -20.78
C LEU A 25 -17.21 -2.83 -21.50
N VAL A 26 -17.83 -1.67 -21.55
CA VAL A 26 -19.12 -1.43 -22.21
C VAL A 26 -18.93 -0.84 -23.59
N SER A 27 -18.09 0.19 -23.69
CA SER A 27 -17.83 0.84 -24.97
C SER A 27 -16.42 1.41 -25.04
N MET A 28 -15.91 1.51 -26.27
CA MET A 28 -14.63 2.10 -26.60
C MET A 28 -14.78 2.95 -27.86
N ASN A 29 -14.73 4.25 -27.73
CA ASN A 29 -14.94 5.17 -28.84
C ASN A 29 -13.85 6.22 -28.92
N PRO A 30 -13.35 6.56 -30.11
CA PRO A 30 -12.46 7.70 -30.28
C PRO A 30 -13.22 9.01 -30.04
N PHE A 31 -12.58 9.92 -29.31
CA PHE A 31 -13.14 11.23 -28.98
C PHE A 31 -12.05 12.31 -28.95
N ASN A 32 -12.08 13.25 -29.90
CA ASN A 32 -11.16 14.38 -29.99
C ASN A 32 -9.67 14.00 -29.83
N GLY A 33 -9.18 13.01 -30.59
CA GLY A 33 -7.79 12.55 -30.49
C GLY A 33 -7.45 11.72 -29.26
N ARG A 34 -8.47 11.39 -28.45
CA ARG A 34 -8.36 10.52 -27.28
C ARG A 34 -9.31 9.34 -27.44
N THR A 35 -9.19 8.33 -26.61
CA THR A 35 -10.11 7.20 -26.60
C THR A 35 -10.98 7.26 -25.34
N LYS A 36 -12.29 7.26 -25.52
CA LYS A 36 -13.25 7.16 -24.43
C LYS A 36 -13.52 5.70 -24.14
N LEU A 37 -13.18 5.25 -22.92
CA LEU A 37 -13.51 3.92 -22.42
C LEU A 37 -14.64 4.02 -21.38
N GLU A 38 -15.64 3.20 -21.52
CA GLU A 38 -16.72 3.10 -20.54
C GLU A 38 -16.72 1.70 -19.91
N PHE A 39 -16.61 1.66 -18.60
CA PHE A 39 -16.63 0.42 -17.83
C PHE A 39 -17.79 0.40 -16.86
N ILE A 40 -18.32 -0.78 -16.61
CA ILE A 40 -19.17 -1.09 -15.47
C ILE A 40 -18.31 -1.81 -14.45
N VAL A 41 -18.04 -1.16 -13.30
CA VAL A 41 -17.11 -1.67 -12.30
C VAL A 41 -17.69 -1.57 -10.89
N PRO A 42 -17.47 -2.56 -10.00
CA PRO A 42 -17.86 -2.45 -8.61
C PRO A 42 -17.19 -1.23 -7.94
N ALA A 43 -17.93 -0.46 -7.14
CA ALA A 43 -17.39 0.73 -6.46
C ALA A 43 -16.09 0.43 -5.69
N ARG A 44 -16.01 -0.73 -5.03
CA ARG A 44 -14.80 -1.20 -4.34
C ARG A 44 -13.58 -1.40 -5.24
N GLY A 45 -13.79 -1.65 -6.55
CA GLY A 45 -12.70 -1.79 -7.53
C GLY A 45 -12.07 -0.47 -7.95
N LEU A 46 -12.65 0.66 -7.58
CA LEU A 46 -12.12 1.98 -7.90
C LEU A 46 -11.29 2.61 -6.79
N PHE A 47 -11.31 2.02 -5.59
CA PHE A 47 -10.42 2.49 -4.52
C PHE A 47 -8.97 2.43 -5.00
N GLY A 48 -8.25 3.56 -4.85
CA GLY A 48 -6.86 3.71 -5.24
C GLY A 48 -6.58 3.79 -6.76
N TYR A 49 -7.51 3.34 -7.61
CA TYR A 49 -7.30 3.30 -9.06
C TYR A 49 -7.06 4.69 -9.68
N ARG A 50 -7.66 5.74 -9.14
CA ARG A 50 -7.50 7.10 -9.66
C ARG A 50 -6.04 7.55 -9.71
N ASN A 51 -5.27 7.27 -8.66
CA ASN A 51 -3.86 7.65 -8.60
C ASN A 51 -3.01 6.83 -9.58
N GLU A 52 -3.30 5.54 -9.68
CA GLU A 52 -2.68 4.63 -10.63
C GLU A 52 -2.96 5.08 -12.07
N PHE A 53 -4.21 5.38 -12.36
CA PHE A 53 -4.67 5.88 -13.65
C PHE A 53 -3.99 7.20 -14.04
N LEU A 54 -3.90 8.18 -13.13
CA LEU A 54 -3.21 9.43 -13.39
C LEU A 54 -1.71 9.21 -13.65
N THR A 55 -1.08 8.28 -12.96
CA THR A 55 0.32 7.92 -13.21
C THR A 55 0.49 7.27 -14.59
N ASP A 56 -0.37 6.33 -14.94
CA ASP A 56 -0.33 5.64 -16.23
C ASP A 56 -0.58 6.59 -17.40
N THR A 57 -1.49 7.53 -17.23
CA THR A 57 -1.82 8.53 -18.26
C THR A 57 -0.95 9.78 -18.20
N LYS A 58 0.12 9.79 -17.40
CA LYS A 58 1.02 10.94 -17.18
C LYS A 58 0.26 12.22 -16.78
N GLY A 59 -0.87 12.07 -16.08
CA GLY A 59 -1.73 13.17 -15.67
C GLY A 59 -2.75 13.65 -16.71
N GLU A 60 -2.73 13.14 -17.93
CA GLU A 60 -3.63 13.59 -19.00
C GLU A 60 -5.00 12.91 -19.00
N GLY A 61 -5.15 11.81 -18.27
CA GLY A 61 -6.38 11.05 -18.19
C GLY A 61 -7.47 11.74 -17.38
N ILE A 62 -8.69 11.71 -17.88
CA ILE A 62 -9.86 12.20 -17.17
C ILE A 62 -10.70 11.00 -16.73
N MET A 63 -10.89 10.86 -15.43
CA MET A 63 -11.71 9.81 -14.85
C MET A 63 -12.93 10.41 -14.18
N SER A 64 -14.10 10.03 -14.64
CA SER A 64 -15.37 10.35 -14.02
C SER A 64 -16.17 9.10 -13.72
N SER A 65 -17.00 9.15 -12.71
CA SER A 65 -17.78 8.00 -12.27
C SER A 65 -19.22 8.41 -11.96
N VAL A 66 -20.17 7.61 -12.38
CA VAL A 66 -21.60 7.80 -12.15
C VAL A 66 -22.20 6.51 -11.61
N PHE A 67 -23.09 6.61 -10.64
CA PHE A 67 -23.82 5.47 -10.15
C PHE A 67 -24.67 4.85 -11.28
N TYR A 68 -24.54 3.57 -11.46
CA TYR A 68 -25.26 2.82 -12.51
C TYR A 68 -26.39 1.97 -11.92
N GLY A 69 -26.14 1.29 -10.80
CA GLY A 69 -27.13 0.41 -10.18
C GLY A 69 -26.49 -0.57 -9.21
N TYR A 70 -27.31 -1.50 -8.73
CA TYR A 70 -26.87 -2.62 -7.91
C TYR A 70 -26.81 -3.89 -8.77
N GLU A 71 -25.75 -4.67 -8.60
CA GLU A 71 -25.56 -5.95 -9.25
C GLU A 71 -25.15 -7.01 -8.23
N PRO A 72 -25.30 -8.31 -8.55
CA PRO A 72 -24.79 -9.39 -7.73
C PRO A 72 -23.29 -9.24 -7.49
N PHE A 73 -22.82 -9.80 -6.37
CA PHE A 73 -21.40 -9.76 -5.99
C PHE A 73 -20.52 -10.46 -7.04
N LYS A 74 -19.60 -9.73 -7.62
CA LYS A 74 -18.70 -10.20 -8.72
C LYS A 74 -17.46 -10.97 -8.24
N GLY A 75 -17.48 -11.50 -7.01
CA GLY A 75 -16.33 -12.19 -6.43
C GLY A 75 -15.27 -11.24 -5.89
N ASP A 76 -14.24 -11.77 -5.24
CA ASP A 76 -13.20 -10.96 -4.62
C ASP A 76 -12.29 -10.30 -5.66
N ILE A 77 -11.84 -9.09 -5.33
CA ILE A 77 -10.82 -8.38 -6.11
C ILE A 77 -9.47 -8.76 -5.50
N PRO A 78 -8.51 -9.23 -6.31
CA PRO A 78 -7.18 -9.53 -5.83
C PRO A 78 -6.59 -8.34 -5.08
N LYS A 79 -6.16 -8.57 -3.86
CA LYS A 79 -5.41 -7.60 -3.06
C LYS A 79 -3.94 -7.64 -3.45
N ARG A 80 -3.12 -6.78 -2.83
CA ARG A 80 -1.68 -6.75 -3.07
C ARG A 80 -1.05 -8.15 -2.93
N ALA A 81 -0.05 -8.44 -3.77
CA ALA A 81 0.75 -9.65 -3.69
C ALA A 81 1.99 -9.49 -2.77
N THR A 82 2.18 -8.33 -2.15
CA THR A 82 3.34 -8.01 -1.32
C THR A 82 2.98 -8.01 0.16
N GLY A 83 3.94 -8.38 1.01
CA GLY A 83 3.77 -8.38 2.46
C GLY A 83 3.94 -7.01 3.11
N SER A 84 3.82 -6.97 4.42
CA SER A 84 4.04 -5.79 5.27
C SER A 84 5.36 -5.85 6.03
N LEU A 85 5.99 -4.69 6.25
CA LEU A 85 7.00 -4.53 7.28
C LEU A 85 6.29 -4.20 8.60
N ILE A 86 6.47 -5.04 9.62
CA ILE A 86 5.74 -4.96 10.89
C ILE A 86 6.71 -4.57 11.99
N ALA A 87 6.35 -3.58 12.82
CA ALA A 87 7.14 -3.19 13.98
C ALA A 87 7.22 -4.33 15.01
N PHE A 88 8.44 -4.59 15.47
CA PHE A 88 8.75 -5.65 16.44
C PHE A 88 8.33 -5.27 17.86
N GLU A 89 8.51 -4.02 18.25
CA GLU A 89 8.29 -3.53 19.62
C GLU A 89 7.67 -2.13 19.63
N THR A 90 7.17 -1.76 20.79
CA THR A 90 6.64 -0.41 21.04
C THR A 90 7.77 0.54 21.41
N GLY A 91 7.82 1.72 20.79
CA GLY A 91 8.83 2.72 21.04
C GLY A 91 8.84 3.83 19.99
N THR A 92 9.94 4.54 19.90
CA THR A 92 10.13 5.61 18.91
C THR A 92 11.07 5.11 17.81
N ALA A 93 10.69 5.30 16.57
CA ALA A 93 11.49 4.94 15.41
C ALA A 93 12.76 5.82 15.35
N VAL A 94 13.92 5.19 15.27
CA VAL A 94 15.23 5.87 15.22
C VAL A 94 15.91 5.66 13.88
N THR A 95 16.77 6.61 13.49
CA THR A 95 17.46 6.60 12.19
C THR A 95 18.17 5.29 11.90
N TYR A 96 18.87 4.72 12.87
CA TYR A 96 19.59 3.45 12.70
C TYR A 96 18.65 2.26 12.46
N GLY A 97 17.56 2.17 13.20
CA GLY A 97 16.54 1.14 13.01
C GLY A 97 15.86 1.23 11.65
N LEU A 98 15.52 2.44 11.23
CA LEU A 98 14.92 2.72 9.91
C LEU A 98 15.89 2.42 8.76
N TYR A 99 17.17 2.76 8.91
CA TYR A 99 18.20 2.47 7.92
C TYR A 99 18.29 0.97 7.63
N ASN A 100 18.29 0.13 8.66
CA ASN A 100 18.28 -1.32 8.48
C ASN A 100 16.95 -1.85 7.93
N ALA A 101 15.84 -1.18 8.26
CA ALA A 101 14.52 -1.59 7.79
C ALA A 101 14.27 -1.23 6.31
N GLN A 102 14.85 -0.11 5.81
CA GLN A 102 14.69 0.30 4.41
C GLN A 102 15.33 -0.67 3.40
N GLU A 103 16.32 -1.46 3.82
CA GLU A 103 16.90 -2.53 2.98
C GLU A 103 15.90 -3.67 2.72
N ARG A 104 14.88 -3.78 3.56
CA ARG A 104 13.85 -4.82 3.47
C ARG A 104 12.58 -4.38 2.74
N GLY A 105 12.45 -3.09 2.42
CA GLY A 105 11.31 -2.59 1.68
C GLY A 105 11.10 -1.08 1.83
N THR A 106 9.96 -0.60 1.33
CA THR A 106 9.59 0.82 1.35
C THR A 106 8.96 1.18 2.69
N LEU A 107 9.52 2.18 3.38
CA LEU A 107 9.00 2.65 4.66
C LEU A 107 7.84 3.65 4.48
N PHE A 108 6.90 3.65 5.43
CA PHE A 108 5.77 4.58 5.51
C PHE A 108 5.96 5.63 6.60
N ILE A 109 6.94 5.44 7.48
CA ILE A 109 7.23 6.30 8.63
C ILE A 109 8.67 6.82 8.57
N GLY A 110 8.88 7.99 9.18
CA GLY A 110 10.21 8.58 9.38
C GLY A 110 10.72 8.43 10.82
N ALA A 111 11.91 8.99 11.07
CA ALA A 111 12.48 9.03 12.41
C ALA A 111 11.64 9.91 13.36
N GLY A 112 11.60 9.55 14.64
CA GLY A 112 10.84 10.26 15.65
C GLY A 112 9.35 9.86 15.75
N VAL A 113 8.86 9.00 14.85
CA VAL A 113 7.48 8.53 14.91
C VAL A 113 7.34 7.46 16.00
N GLU A 114 6.31 7.57 16.81
CA GLU A 114 5.94 6.53 17.78
C GLU A 114 5.30 5.33 17.06
N VAL A 115 5.80 4.17 17.38
CA VAL A 115 5.33 2.88 16.86
C VAL A 115 4.96 1.95 18.00
N TYR A 116 4.15 0.97 17.71
CA TYR A 116 3.80 -0.10 18.64
C TYR A 116 3.93 -1.47 17.96
N GLU A 117 4.06 -2.51 18.75
CA GLU A 117 4.13 -3.88 18.25
C GLU A 117 2.93 -4.19 17.34
N GLY A 118 3.21 -4.79 16.19
CA GLY A 118 2.15 -5.11 15.21
C GLY A 118 1.73 -3.96 14.31
N MET A 119 2.25 -2.73 14.49
CA MET A 119 2.05 -1.61 13.58
C MET A 119 2.77 -1.88 12.26
N ILE A 120 2.12 -1.56 11.13
CA ILE A 120 2.72 -1.67 9.81
C ILE A 120 3.50 -0.38 9.53
N VAL A 121 4.80 -0.54 9.34
CA VAL A 121 5.76 0.57 9.15
C VAL A 121 6.29 0.66 7.73
N GLY A 122 5.92 -0.28 6.86
CA GLY A 122 6.35 -0.29 5.48
C GLY A 122 5.77 -1.44 4.67
N GLN A 123 6.17 -1.52 3.41
CA GLN A 123 5.81 -2.55 2.44
C GLN A 123 7.04 -3.42 2.14
N SER A 124 6.88 -4.73 2.26
CA SER A 124 7.87 -5.72 1.80
C SER A 124 7.78 -5.88 0.28
N PRO A 125 8.89 -6.06 -0.46
CA PRO A 125 8.86 -6.44 -1.87
C PRO A 125 8.45 -7.92 -2.06
N LYS A 126 8.52 -8.73 -1.00
CA LYS A 126 8.13 -10.15 -1.00
C LYS A 126 6.66 -10.28 -0.62
N ASP A 127 6.06 -11.42 -0.88
CA ASP A 127 4.70 -11.79 -0.50
C ASP A 127 4.54 -12.06 1.01
N GLU A 128 5.65 -12.21 1.73
CA GLU A 128 5.66 -12.49 3.16
C GLU A 128 5.81 -11.21 4.00
N ASP A 129 5.15 -11.24 5.16
CA ASP A 129 5.32 -10.22 6.19
C ASP A 129 6.67 -10.35 6.89
N ILE A 130 7.36 -9.23 7.04
CA ILE A 130 8.67 -9.18 7.69
C ILE A 130 8.58 -8.32 8.96
N VAL A 131 8.97 -8.91 10.09
CA VAL A 131 9.08 -8.16 11.34
C VAL A 131 10.42 -7.42 11.37
N VAL A 132 10.38 -6.11 11.63
CA VAL A 132 11.54 -5.21 11.65
C VAL A 132 11.60 -4.43 12.96
N ASN A 133 12.80 -4.23 13.48
CA ASN A 133 13.00 -3.41 14.67
C ASN A 133 13.44 -1.99 14.26
N VAL A 134 12.46 -1.08 14.17
CA VAL A 134 12.71 0.34 13.84
C VAL A 134 13.14 1.19 15.05
N CYS A 135 13.01 0.64 16.26
CA CYS A 135 13.44 1.30 17.52
C CYS A 135 14.88 1.00 17.90
N LYS A 136 15.55 0.10 17.16
CA LYS A 136 16.91 -0.35 17.47
C LYS A 136 17.91 0.78 17.35
N LYS A 137 18.57 1.11 18.48
CA LYS A 137 19.66 2.09 18.53
C LYS A 137 20.98 1.44 18.10
N LYS A 138 21.91 2.26 17.56
CA LYS A 138 23.28 1.81 17.28
C LYS A 138 23.97 1.56 18.61
N HIS A 139 24.50 0.36 18.82
CA HIS A 139 25.38 0.12 19.97
C HIS A 139 26.72 0.85 19.75
N MET A 140 27.10 1.69 20.66
CA MET A 140 28.42 2.31 20.67
C MET A 140 29.44 1.24 21.04
N THR A 141 30.19 0.74 20.05
CA THR A 141 31.38 -0.09 20.31
C THR A 141 32.59 0.84 20.47
N ASN A 142 33.35 0.66 21.54
CA ASN A 142 34.50 1.45 21.91
C ASN A 142 35.76 1.19 21.04
N THR A 143 35.58 0.96 19.74
CA THR A 143 36.66 0.71 18.79
C THR A 143 36.94 1.97 17.96
N ARG A 144 38.23 2.25 17.74
CA ARG A 144 38.88 3.41 17.14
C ARG A 144 38.41 3.83 15.72
N ALA A 145 37.22 3.45 15.29
CA ALA A 145 36.63 3.87 14.03
C ALA A 145 35.56 4.99 14.20
N SER A 146 35.80 5.92 15.12
CA SER A 146 34.94 7.10 15.33
C SER A 146 35.04 8.16 14.23
N GLY A 147 35.80 7.90 13.15
CA GLY A 147 35.99 8.84 12.04
C GLY A 147 35.09 8.60 10.82
N SER A 148 34.30 7.54 10.76
CA SER A 148 33.42 7.26 9.66
C SER A 148 31.98 7.02 10.14
N ASP A 149 31.41 8.00 10.81
CA ASP A 149 29.96 8.12 10.89
C ASP A 149 29.48 8.71 9.54
N ASP A 150 29.52 7.88 8.50
CA ASP A 150 28.81 8.19 7.29
C ASP A 150 27.36 8.46 7.67
N ALA A 151 26.89 9.66 7.36
CA ALA A 151 25.53 10.07 7.67
C ALA A 151 24.56 9.05 7.06
N LEU A 152 23.83 8.30 7.89
CA LEU A 152 22.87 7.30 7.46
C LEU A 152 21.81 7.98 6.59
N ARG A 153 21.84 7.71 5.29
CA ARG A 153 20.86 8.28 4.36
C ARG A 153 19.58 7.47 4.43
N LEU A 154 18.52 8.11 4.89
CA LEU A 154 17.18 7.55 4.83
C LEU A 154 16.49 7.98 3.52
N ILE A 155 15.87 7.02 2.87
CA ILE A 155 14.94 7.30 1.77
C ILE A 155 13.69 7.94 2.36
N PRO A 156 13.16 9.03 1.78
CA PRO A 156 11.93 9.65 2.27
C PRO A 156 10.80 8.62 2.37
N PRO A 157 10.06 8.59 3.48
CA PRO A 157 8.97 7.64 3.65
C PRO A 157 7.84 7.91 2.68
N LYS A 158 7.20 6.85 2.20
CA LYS A 158 5.98 6.95 1.40
C LYS A 158 4.80 7.26 2.32
N VAL A 159 4.38 8.53 2.37
CA VAL A 159 3.17 8.93 3.10
C VAL A 159 1.95 8.47 2.31
N MET A 160 1.11 7.64 2.92
CA MET A 160 -0.08 7.09 2.28
C MET A 160 -1.31 7.94 2.59
N SER A 161 -2.12 8.22 1.56
CA SER A 161 -3.48 8.75 1.76
C SER A 161 -4.40 7.66 2.32
N LEU A 162 -5.58 8.05 2.83
CA LEU A 162 -6.57 7.08 3.31
C LEU A 162 -6.97 6.08 2.22
N GLU A 163 -7.16 6.54 0.99
CA GLU A 163 -7.50 5.69 -0.15
C GLU A 163 -6.40 4.66 -0.44
N GLN A 164 -5.14 5.10 -0.44
CA GLN A 164 -3.99 4.23 -0.61
C GLN A 164 -3.85 3.21 0.53
N ALA A 165 -4.13 3.62 1.76
CA ALA A 165 -4.12 2.72 2.91
C ALA A 165 -5.23 1.66 2.82
N ILE A 166 -6.44 2.04 2.39
CA ILE A 166 -7.57 1.11 2.17
C ILE A 166 -7.24 0.10 1.05
N GLU A 167 -6.57 0.54 -0.01
CA GLU A 167 -6.13 -0.34 -1.08
C GLU A 167 -5.01 -1.28 -0.62
N PHE A 168 -4.14 -0.79 0.26
CA PHE A 168 -2.98 -1.52 0.72
C PHE A 168 -3.32 -2.68 1.67
N ILE A 169 -4.25 -2.51 2.61
CA ILE A 169 -4.52 -3.49 3.67
C ILE A 169 -5.10 -4.81 3.15
N THR A 170 -4.75 -5.88 3.84
CA THR A 170 -5.30 -7.23 3.68
C THR A 170 -6.32 -7.54 4.77
N ASP A 171 -6.95 -8.74 4.74
CA ASP A 171 -8.05 -9.09 5.65
C ASP A 171 -7.63 -9.23 7.12
N ASP A 172 -6.35 -9.47 7.36
CA ASP A 172 -5.73 -9.56 8.68
C ASP A 172 -5.16 -8.22 9.18
N GLU A 173 -5.38 -7.13 8.44
CA GLU A 173 -4.89 -5.79 8.73
C GLU A 173 -6.04 -4.81 8.98
N LEU A 174 -5.77 -3.77 9.73
CA LEU A 174 -6.72 -2.72 10.10
C LEU A 174 -6.08 -1.35 9.87
N ILE A 175 -6.93 -0.35 9.58
CA ILE A 175 -6.54 1.05 9.51
C ILE A 175 -7.06 1.76 10.75
N GLU A 176 -6.18 2.53 11.37
CA GLU A 176 -6.52 3.45 12.45
C GLU A 176 -6.47 4.88 11.89
N VAL A 177 -7.63 5.53 11.86
CA VAL A 177 -7.75 6.91 11.38
C VAL A 177 -7.91 7.82 12.58
N THR A 178 -6.98 8.75 12.75
CA THR A 178 -7.03 9.79 13.76
C THR A 178 -7.01 11.16 13.09
N PRO A 179 -7.39 12.25 13.77
CA PRO A 179 -7.31 13.60 13.19
C PRO A 179 -5.90 14.01 12.74
N LYS A 180 -4.86 13.38 13.30
CA LYS A 180 -3.46 13.73 13.03
C LYS A 180 -2.71 12.73 12.15
N SER A 181 -3.17 11.47 12.06
CA SER A 181 -2.42 10.42 11.40
C SER A 181 -3.31 9.27 10.92
N ILE A 182 -2.88 8.63 9.85
CA ILE A 182 -3.40 7.35 9.37
C ILE A 182 -2.33 6.31 9.70
N ARG A 183 -2.71 5.27 10.42
CA ARG A 183 -1.84 4.16 10.80
C ARG A 183 -2.44 2.86 10.32
N MET A 184 -1.61 1.91 10.00
CA MET A 184 -2.03 0.55 9.65
C MET A 184 -1.42 -0.42 10.64
N ARG A 185 -2.16 -1.45 10.99
CA ARG A 185 -1.69 -2.46 11.93
C ARG A 185 -2.23 -3.85 11.62
N LYS A 186 -1.60 -4.87 12.14
CA LYS A 186 -2.17 -6.21 12.15
C LYS A 186 -3.34 -6.28 13.12
N ARG A 187 -4.32 -7.15 12.81
CA ARG A 187 -5.46 -7.42 13.69
C ARG A 187 -4.99 -8.02 15.01
N ILE A 188 -4.04 -8.96 14.97
CA ILE A 188 -3.38 -9.55 16.12
C ILE A 188 -2.01 -8.85 16.26
N LEU A 189 -1.81 -8.12 17.37
CA LEU A 189 -0.60 -7.31 17.56
C LEU A 189 0.60 -8.16 17.99
N ASP A 190 0.39 -9.12 18.90
CA ASP A 190 1.45 -10.00 19.39
C ASP A 190 1.96 -10.95 18.29
N LYS A 191 3.27 -11.02 18.14
CA LYS A 191 3.94 -11.85 17.13
C LYS A 191 3.67 -13.33 17.32
N SER A 192 3.71 -13.82 18.55
CA SER A 192 3.54 -15.26 18.87
C SER A 192 2.11 -15.71 18.57
N GLU A 193 1.13 -14.85 18.89
CA GLU A 193 -0.27 -15.12 18.59
C GLU A 193 -0.54 -15.10 17.07
N ARG A 194 0.07 -14.16 16.32
CA ARG A 194 -0.02 -14.17 14.85
C ARG A 194 0.50 -15.46 14.25
N MET A 195 1.67 -15.93 14.72
CA MET A 195 2.26 -17.18 14.22
C MET A 195 1.38 -18.40 14.54
N LYS A 196 0.77 -18.45 15.73
CA LYS A 196 -0.18 -19.51 16.10
C LYS A 196 -1.44 -19.47 15.23
N ALA A 197 -2.01 -18.29 15.02
CA ALA A 197 -3.19 -18.11 14.16
C ALA A 197 -2.90 -18.53 12.71
N TRP A 198 -1.74 -18.15 12.19
CA TRP A 198 -1.31 -18.50 10.84
C TRP A 198 -1.10 -20.01 10.67
N SER A 199 -0.47 -20.69 11.61
CA SER A 199 -0.29 -22.15 11.56
C SER A 199 -1.61 -22.91 11.63
N LYS A 200 -2.58 -22.39 12.38
CA LYS A 200 -3.92 -23.00 12.49
C LYS A 200 -4.76 -22.87 11.22
N ASN A 201 -4.54 -21.84 10.42
CA ASN A 201 -5.26 -21.63 9.16
C ASN A 201 -4.67 -22.37 7.95
N ARG A 202 -3.51 -23.00 8.12
CA ARG A 202 -2.84 -23.81 7.06
C ARG A 202 -3.06 -25.34 7.21
N GLY A 203 -3.62 -25.79 8.29
CA GLY A 203 -4.01 -27.17 8.54
C GLY A 203 -5.50 -27.37 8.31
#